data_bf56501613940f6b84309926f83b55ce
#
_entry.id   bf56501613940f6b84309926f83b55ce
#
_cell.length_a   1.000
_cell.length_b   1.000
_cell.length_c   1.000
_cell.angle_alpha   90.00
_cell.angle_beta   90.00
_cell.angle_gamma   90.00
#
_symmetry.space_group_name_H-M   'P 1'
#
loop_
_entity.id
_entity.type
_entity.pdbx_description
1 polymer ?
#
loop_
_entity_poly.entity_id
_entity_poly.type
_entity_poly.pdbx_seq_one_letter_code
_entity_poly.pdbx_strand_id
1 'polypeptide(L)'
;MKAGAQLYTLREYCKTLEDFALTLRRVADMGYSIVQVSGSCAFEAEWLRDELDRNGLRCVLTHTPAPRILGETEKVCAEHKVFGCKYIGLGKHNFEPEKGSEGYRYFLSEYGSAAKTMHENGQYFMYHNHDGEFAKLDGRLIIERLVEDIAPDLMGFTLDTYWVQAGGGDPAQWLEKLSGRIPCIHLKDYGYGRTMLPVGEGNLNWDRIFEKAESGGTEYMLVEQDHCNGEDPFNCLERSLGYLKACGFES
;
A
#
# COMPACT_ATOMS: atom_id res chain seq x y z
N MET A 1 9.60 -3.65 -12.51
CA MET A 1 8.86 -2.96 -11.42
C MET A 1 9.21 -1.47 -11.44
N LYS A 2 8.27 -0.60 -11.02
CA LYS A 2 8.50 0.86 -10.91
C LYS A 2 8.42 1.32 -9.46
N ALA A 3 9.34 2.20 -9.06
CA ALA A 3 9.32 2.80 -7.73
C ALA A 3 8.32 3.96 -7.65
N GLY A 4 7.61 4.05 -6.54
CA GLY A 4 6.65 5.11 -6.25
C GLY A 4 6.71 5.56 -4.78
N ALA A 5 6.12 6.70 -4.47
CA ALA A 5 6.03 7.21 -3.10
C ALA A 5 4.63 6.94 -2.51
N GLN A 6 4.60 6.36 -1.31
CA GLN A 6 3.38 6.25 -0.51
C GLN A 6 3.24 7.52 0.35
N LEU A 7 2.21 8.31 0.06
CA LEU A 7 2.06 9.65 0.64
C LEU A 7 1.70 9.66 2.13
N TYR A 8 1.39 8.51 2.73
CA TYR A 8 1.23 8.43 4.18
C TYR A 8 2.49 8.84 4.95
N THR A 9 3.66 8.62 4.35
CA THR A 9 4.94 9.15 4.86
C THR A 9 4.89 10.67 5.02
N LEU A 10 4.18 11.36 4.12
CA LEU A 10 4.05 12.82 4.04
C LEU A 10 2.69 13.34 4.53
N ARG A 11 1.92 12.53 5.28
CA ARG A 11 0.54 12.85 5.70
C ARG A 11 0.39 14.18 6.43
N GLU A 12 1.43 14.61 7.16
CA GLU A 12 1.41 15.91 7.86
C GLU A 12 1.51 17.11 6.90
N TYR A 13 1.97 16.86 5.66
CA TYR A 13 2.08 17.84 4.58
C TYR A 13 0.94 17.70 3.54
N CYS A 14 -0.14 16.96 3.88
CA CYS A 14 -1.31 16.76 3.02
C CYS A 14 -2.63 17.11 3.75
N LYS A 15 -2.58 18.06 4.70
CA LYS A 15 -3.73 18.40 5.54
C LYS A 15 -4.72 19.38 4.88
N THR A 16 -4.26 20.15 3.90
CA THR A 16 -5.07 21.04 3.07
C THR A 16 -4.83 20.75 1.59
N LEU A 17 -5.72 21.16 0.71
CA LEU A 17 -5.52 20.99 -0.74
C LEU A 17 -4.28 21.74 -1.24
N GLU A 18 -3.96 22.90 -0.68
CA GLU A 18 -2.76 23.67 -1.01
C GLU A 18 -1.49 22.93 -0.60
N ASP A 19 -1.43 22.44 0.63
CA ASP A 19 -0.29 21.64 1.12
C ASP A 19 -0.14 20.34 0.33
N PHE A 20 -1.26 19.71 -0.01
CA PHE A 20 -1.26 18.47 -0.79
C PHE A 20 -0.74 18.71 -2.21
N ALA A 21 -1.18 19.78 -2.89
CA ALA A 21 -0.64 20.17 -4.20
C ALA A 21 0.87 20.43 -4.15
N LEU A 22 1.33 21.17 -3.12
CA LEU A 22 2.77 21.40 -2.91
C LEU A 22 3.54 20.11 -2.66
N THR A 23 2.96 19.19 -1.89
CA THR A 23 3.56 17.88 -1.61
C THR A 23 3.69 17.04 -2.88
N LEU A 24 2.67 16.97 -3.73
CA LEU A 24 2.73 16.29 -5.02
C LEU A 24 3.84 16.84 -5.90
N ARG A 25 3.96 18.17 -5.98
CA ARG A 25 5.06 18.82 -6.71
C ARG A 25 6.43 18.44 -6.16
N ARG A 26 6.64 18.50 -4.83
CA ARG A 26 7.91 18.12 -4.21
C ARG A 26 8.26 16.65 -4.47
N VAL A 27 7.28 15.76 -4.46
CA VAL A 27 7.46 14.33 -4.77
C VAL A 27 7.91 14.15 -6.23
N ALA A 28 7.29 14.88 -7.17
CA ALA A 28 7.71 14.88 -8.57
C ALA A 28 9.13 15.46 -8.76
N ASP A 29 9.44 16.56 -8.08
CA ASP A 29 10.77 17.22 -8.13
C ASP A 29 11.89 16.30 -7.59
N MET A 30 11.61 15.38 -6.66
CA MET A 30 12.53 14.33 -6.20
C MET A 30 12.79 13.26 -7.29
N GLY A 31 11.92 13.18 -8.29
CA GLY A 31 12.01 12.24 -9.39
C GLY A 31 11.13 11.00 -9.27
N TYR A 32 10.12 11.00 -8.41
CA TYR A 32 9.05 10.02 -8.47
C TYR A 32 8.06 10.38 -9.57
N SER A 33 7.60 9.38 -10.34
CA SER A 33 6.50 9.52 -11.31
C SER A 33 5.23 8.78 -10.87
N ILE A 34 5.33 8.01 -9.79
CA ILE A 34 4.26 7.16 -9.28
C ILE A 34 4.01 7.47 -7.81
N VAL A 35 2.74 7.56 -7.44
CA VAL A 35 2.31 7.79 -6.05
C VAL A 35 1.19 6.84 -5.64
N GLN A 36 1.13 6.56 -4.35
CA GLN A 36 -0.06 6.08 -3.67
C GLN A 36 -0.63 7.21 -2.82
N VAL A 37 -1.92 7.50 -3.01
CA VAL A 37 -2.62 8.50 -2.21
C VAL A 37 -3.16 7.86 -0.92
N SER A 38 -2.70 8.36 0.22
CA SER A 38 -3.06 7.89 1.56
C SER A 38 -2.79 8.97 2.60
N GLY A 39 -3.66 9.11 3.59
CA GLY A 39 -3.48 10.05 4.71
C GLY A 39 -3.61 11.53 4.34
N SER A 40 -4.18 11.85 3.19
CA SER A 40 -4.43 13.22 2.73
C SER A 40 -5.76 13.78 3.27
N CYS A 41 -5.94 15.12 3.11
CA CYS A 41 -7.25 15.75 3.24
C CYS A 41 -8.23 15.22 2.19
N ALA A 42 -9.51 15.53 2.36
CA ALA A 42 -10.53 15.25 1.35
C ALA A 42 -10.28 16.08 0.08
N PHE A 43 -10.56 15.47 -1.07
CA PHE A 43 -10.41 16.08 -2.39
C PHE A 43 -11.51 15.61 -3.34
N GLU A 44 -11.78 16.40 -4.39
CA GLU A 44 -12.59 15.98 -5.51
C GLU A 44 -11.72 15.23 -6.54
N ALA A 45 -12.29 14.21 -7.19
CA ALA A 45 -11.53 13.34 -8.09
C ALA A 45 -10.89 14.09 -9.26
N GLU A 46 -11.58 15.10 -9.80
CA GLU A 46 -11.08 15.97 -10.86
C GLU A 46 -9.90 16.82 -10.39
N TRP A 47 -9.95 17.33 -9.15
CA TRP A 47 -8.84 18.07 -8.57
C TRP A 47 -7.58 17.20 -8.48
N LEU A 48 -7.73 15.97 -8.00
CA LEU A 48 -6.58 15.04 -7.91
C LEU A 48 -6.01 14.72 -9.30
N ARG A 49 -6.86 14.43 -10.28
CA ARG A 49 -6.43 14.21 -11.67
C ARG A 49 -5.60 15.39 -12.17
N ASP A 50 -6.12 16.61 -12.03
CA ASP A 50 -5.49 17.82 -12.54
C ASP A 50 -4.14 18.10 -11.85
N GLU A 51 -4.01 17.81 -10.55
CA GLU A 51 -2.74 17.94 -9.83
C GLU A 51 -1.73 16.85 -10.23
N LEU A 52 -2.18 15.61 -10.43
CA LEU A 52 -1.33 14.53 -10.93
C LEU A 52 -0.80 14.84 -12.33
N ASP A 53 -1.68 15.25 -13.24
CA ASP A 53 -1.32 15.63 -14.62
C ASP A 53 -0.34 16.80 -14.65
N ARG A 54 -0.57 17.84 -13.84
CA ARG A 54 0.31 19.02 -13.75
C ARG A 54 1.73 18.67 -13.33
N ASN A 55 1.89 17.65 -12.50
CA ASN A 55 3.18 17.24 -11.96
C ASN A 55 3.77 16.01 -12.67
N GLY A 56 3.11 15.47 -13.71
CA GLY A 56 3.56 14.26 -14.39
C GLY A 56 3.54 13.01 -13.51
N LEU A 57 2.67 13.00 -12.49
CA LEU A 57 2.51 11.88 -11.56
C LEU A 57 1.35 10.98 -11.98
N ARG A 58 1.41 9.72 -11.59
CA ARG A 58 0.32 8.75 -11.71
C ARG A 58 0.00 8.12 -10.36
N CYS A 59 -1.26 8.20 -9.94
CA CYS A 59 -1.76 7.46 -8.79
C CYS A 59 -2.05 6.02 -9.20
N VAL A 60 -1.38 5.05 -8.58
CA VAL A 60 -1.56 3.63 -8.90
C VAL A 60 -2.36 2.87 -7.85
N LEU A 61 -2.42 3.38 -6.63
CA LEU A 61 -3.12 2.79 -5.50
C LEU A 61 -3.59 3.90 -4.57
N THR A 62 -4.70 3.68 -3.86
CA THR A 62 -5.10 4.53 -2.73
C THR A 62 -5.21 3.72 -1.45
N HIS A 63 -5.16 4.37 -0.29
CA HIS A 63 -5.84 3.87 0.91
C HIS A 63 -7.12 4.67 1.10
N THR A 64 -8.22 4.05 0.72
CA THR A 64 -9.55 4.63 0.85
C THR A 64 -10.12 4.34 2.23
N PRO A 65 -10.73 5.33 2.93
CA PRO A 65 -11.35 5.10 4.23
C PRO A 65 -12.41 3.99 4.20
N ALA A 66 -12.37 3.08 5.18
CA ALA A 66 -13.28 1.94 5.28
C ALA A 66 -14.77 2.31 5.15
N PRO A 67 -15.29 3.40 5.78
CA PRO A 67 -16.68 3.79 5.60
C PRO A 67 -17.06 4.10 4.15
N ARG A 68 -16.13 4.64 3.35
CA ARG A 68 -16.35 4.91 1.93
C ARG A 68 -16.33 3.63 1.09
N ILE A 69 -15.37 2.71 1.39
CA ILE A 69 -15.31 1.40 0.74
C ILE A 69 -16.64 0.65 0.93
N LEU A 70 -17.19 0.65 2.14
CA LEU A 70 -18.38 -0.13 2.49
C LEU A 70 -19.70 0.57 2.13
N GLY A 71 -19.75 1.90 2.28
CA GLY A 71 -20.99 2.67 2.11
C GLY A 71 -21.16 3.35 0.75
N GLU A 72 -20.07 3.54 0.00
CA GLU A 72 -20.05 4.33 -1.24
C GLU A 72 -19.25 3.65 -2.36
N THR A 73 -19.18 2.31 -2.39
CA THR A 73 -18.26 1.53 -3.26
C THR A 73 -18.33 1.96 -4.72
N GLU A 74 -19.53 2.09 -5.30
CA GLU A 74 -19.71 2.49 -6.70
C GLU A 74 -19.18 3.91 -6.98
N LYS A 75 -19.43 4.85 -6.04
CA LYS A 75 -18.91 6.22 -6.12
C LYS A 75 -17.39 6.24 -6.04
N VAL A 76 -16.81 5.47 -5.12
CA VAL A 76 -15.35 5.29 -5.01
C VAL A 76 -14.78 4.75 -6.32
N CYS A 77 -15.41 3.75 -6.94
CA CYS A 77 -14.98 3.24 -8.24
C CYS A 77 -15.04 4.31 -9.33
N ALA A 78 -16.13 5.10 -9.38
CA ALA A 78 -16.27 6.17 -10.36
C ALA A 78 -15.19 7.25 -10.20
N GLU A 79 -14.91 7.69 -8.98
CA GLU A 79 -13.85 8.66 -8.67
C GLU A 79 -12.47 8.13 -9.09
N HIS A 80 -12.15 6.86 -8.79
CA HIS A 80 -10.87 6.26 -9.18
C HIS A 80 -10.68 6.19 -10.70
N LYS A 81 -11.76 6.04 -11.46
CA LYS A 81 -11.71 6.11 -12.92
C LYS A 81 -11.36 7.51 -13.42
N VAL A 82 -11.78 8.58 -12.73
CA VAL A 82 -11.49 9.98 -13.11
C VAL A 82 -9.99 10.24 -13.09
N PHE A 83 -9.26 9.81 -12.06
CA PHE A 83 -7.80 9.96 -11.96
C PHE A 83 -7.01 8.71 -12.37
N GLY A 84 -7.67 7.75 -13.06
CA GLY A 84 -7.02 6.62 -13.71
C GLY A 84 -6.38 5.59 -12.78
N CYS A 85 -6.86 5.45 -11.53
CA CYS A 85 -6.34 4.51 -10.55
C CYS A 85 -7.15 3.21 -10.56
N LYS A 86 -6.48 2.07 -10.79
CA LYS A 86 -7.10 0.75 -10.82
C LYS A 86 -7.26 0.13 -9.43
N TYR A 87 -6.29 0.37 -8.55
CA TYR A 87 -6.17 -0.33 -7.28
C TYR A 87 -6.76 0.50 -6.14
N ILE A 88 -7.81 -0.03 -5.47
CA ILE A 88 -8.51 0.59 -4.35
C ILE A 88 -8.13 -0.16 -3.09
N GLY A 89 -7.32 0.45 -2.23
CA GLY A 89 -6.76 -0.19 -1.05
C GLY A 89 -7.49 0.12 0.24
N LEU A 90 -7.56 -0.88 1.12
CA LEU A 90 -7.86 -0.72 2.53
C LEU A 90 -6.54 -0.66 3.30
N GLY A 91 -6.30 0.46 4.00
CA GLY A 91 -5.03 0.69 4.69
C GLY A 91 -4.86 -0.14 5.97
N LYS A 92 -5.95 -0.52 6.64
CA LYS A 92 -5.92 -1.33 7.86
C LYS A 92 -7.29 -1.91 8.17
N HIS A 93 -7.29 -3.14 8.70
CA HIS A 93 -8.44 -3.74 9.42
C HIS A 93 -7.96 -4.37 10.72
N ASN A 94 -8.76 -4.27 11.78
CA ASN A 94 -8.47 -4.93 13.04
C ASN A 94 -9.38 -6.16 13.20
N PHE A 95 -8.81 -7.35 13.10
CA PHE A 95 -9.55 -8.60 13.19
C PHE A 95 -9.88 -9.03 14.62
N GLU A 96 -9.20 -8.47 15.62
CA GLU A 96 -9.40 -8.79 17.06
C GLU A 96 -9.49 -10.31 17.33
N PRO A 97 -8.51 -11.13 16.94
CA PRO A 97 -8.58 -12.59 17.02
C PRO A 97 -8.78 -13.10 18.44
N GLU A 98 -8.44 -12.33 19.46
CA GLU A 98 -8.68 -12.62 20.87
C GLU A 98 -10.17 -12.59 21.24
N LYS A 99 -11.01 -11.95 20.42
CA LYS A 99 -12.48 -11.93 20.54
C LYS A 99 -13.16 -13.01 19.68
N GLY A 100 -12.35 -13.87 19.02
CA GLY A 100 -12.83 -14.93 18.17
C GLY A 100 -12.97 -14.51 16.69
N SER A 101 -13.78 -15.27 15.94
CA SER A 101 -13.84 -15.13 14.47
C SER A 101 -14.89 -14.13 13.95
N GLU A 102 -15.54 -13.36 14.82
CA GLU A 102 -16.61 -12.44 14.40
C GLU A 102 -16.08 -11.33 13.48
N GLY A 103 -14.98 -10.65 13.85
CA GLY A 103 -14.34 -9.62 13.03
C GLY A 103 -13.88 -10.15 11.69
N TYR A 104 -13.39 -11.39 11.65
CA TYR A 104 -12.98 -12.03 10.42
C TYR A 104 -14.18 -12.33 9.49
N ARG A 105 -15.28 -12.88 10.04
CA ARG A 105 -16.51 -13.11 9.25
C ARG A 105 -17.13 -11.81 8.76
N TYR A 106 -17.10 -10.75 9.56
CA TYR A 106 -17.53 -9.43 9.14
C TYR A 106 -16.70 -8.95 7.93
N PHE A 107 -15.38 -9.09 8.00
CA PHE A 107 -14.51 -8.72 6.90
C PHE A 107 -14.88 -9.48 5.61
N LEU A 108 -15.02 -10.79 5.67
CA LEU A 108 -15.38 -11.60 4.51
C LEU A 108 -16.72 -11.19 3.89
N SER A 109 -17.73 -10.90 4.71
CA SER A 109 -19.06 -10.48 4.26
C SER A 109 -19.01 -9.11 3.58
N GLU A 110 -18.57 -8.10 4.33
CA GLU A 110 -18.71 -6.70 3.92
C GLU A 110 -17.68 -6.31 2.86
N TYR A 111 -16.40 -6.62 3.11
CA TYR A 111 -15.36 -6.29 2.13
C TYR A 111 -15.36 -7.24 0.92
N GLY A 112 -15.83 -8.49 1.09
CA GLY A 112 -16.07 -9.39 -0.05
C GLY A 112 -17.15 -8.86 -0.99
N SER A 113 -18.23 -8.27 -0.46
CA SER A 113 -19.25 -7.60 -1.25
C SER A 113 -18.70 -6.37 -1.98
N ALA A 114 -17.95 -5.52 -1.28
CA ALA A 114 -17.32 -4.35 -1.87
C ALA A 114 -16.31 -4.74 -2.96
N ALA A 115 -15.48 -5.77 -2.72
CA ALA A 115 -14.52 -6.27 -3.70
C ALA A 115 -15.19 -6.77 -4.98
N LYS A 116 -16.34 -7.46 -4.87
CA LYS A 116 -17.14 -7.88 -6.01
C LYS A 116 -17.65 -6.68 -6.82
N THR A 117 -18.19 -5.66 -6.15
CA THR A 117 -18.63 -4.42 -6.80
C THR A 117 -17.45 -3.73 -7.52
N MET A 118 -16.26 -3.67 -6.88
CA MET A 118 -15.06 -3.13 -7.51
C MET A 118 -14.66 -3.91 -8.75
N HIS A 119 -14.65 -5.24 -8.66
CA HIS A 119 -14.35 -6.11 -9.82
C HIS A 119 -15.31 -5.88 -10.98
N GLU A 120 -16.62 -5.83 -10.73
CA GLU A 120 -17.66 -5.56 -11.74
C GLU A 120 -17.48 -4.16 -12.38
N ASN A 121 -16.86 -3.22 -11.67
CA ASN A 121 -16.52 -1.89 -12.17
C ASN A 121 -15.14 -1.81 -12.85
N GLY A 122 -14.39 -2.91 -12.96
CA GLY A 122 -13.05 -2.96 -13.53
C GLY A 122 -11.95 -2.43 -12.63
N GLN A 123 -12.24 -2.26 -11.33
CA GLN A 123 -11.28 -1.92 -10.27
C GLN A 123 -10.87 -3.20 -9.53
N TYR A 124 -9.83 -3.09 -8.70
CA TYR A 124 -9.32 -4.22 -7.95
C TYR A 124 -9.10 -3.84 -6.48
N PHE A 125 -9.72 -4.59 -5.58
CA PHE A 125 -9.58 -4.37 -4.15
C PHE A 125 -8.22 -4.85 -3.66
N MET A 126 -7.52 -4.00 -2.88
CA MET A 126 -6.20 -4.27 -2.34
C MET A 126 -6.23 -4.26 -0.81
N TYR A 127 -5.77 -5.33 -0.21
CA TYR A 127 -5.63 -5.43 1.24
C TYR A 127 -4.18 -5.17 1.68
N HIS A 128 -3.96 -4.19 2.56
CA HIS A 128 -2.66 -3.90 3.14
C HIS A 128 -2.52 -4.57 4.50
N ASN A 129 -1.50 -5.41 4.68
CA ASN A 129 -1.23 -6.09 5.93
C ASN A 129 -0.41 -5.26 6.92
N HIS A 130 -0.64 -5.52 8.20
CA HIS A 130 0.23 -5.18 9.31
C HIS A 130 0.76 -6.45 9.99
N ASP A 131 1.32 -6.34 11.19
CA ASP A 131 1.76 -7.49 11.98
C ASP A 131 0.59 -8.27 12.60
N GLY A 132 -0.57 -7.65 12.76
CA GLY A 132 -1.78 -8.28 13.29
C GLY A 132 -2.29 -9.46 12.46
N GLU A 133 -2.11 -9.47 11.15
CA GLU A 133 -2.51 -10.57 10.26
C GLU A 133 -1.64 -11.82 10.40
N PHE A 134 -0.52 -11.69 11.12
CA PHE A 134 0.34 -12.82 11.52
C PHE A 134 -0.10 -13.44 12.87
N ALA A 135 -1.11 -12.89 13.53
CA ALA A 135 -1.79 -13.56 14.62
C ALA A 135 -2.58 -14.78 14.11
N LYS A 136 -2.78 -15.75 15.00
CA LYS A 136 -3.55 -16.97 14.68
C LYS A 136 -5.02 -16.82 15.08
N LEU A 137 -5.88 -17.15 14.15
CA LEU A 137 -7.31 -17.35 14.37
C LEU A 137 -7.63 -18.81 14.09
N ASP A 138 -8.14 -19.54 15.10
CA ASP A 138 -8.40 -21.00 15.05
C ASP A 138 -7.16 -21.81 14.58
N GLY A 139 -5.98 -21.44 15.07
CA GLY A 139 -4.72 -22.15 14.83
C GLY A 139 -3.99 -21.82 13.52
N ARG A 140 -4.57 -20.95 12.65
CA ARG A 140 -4.00 -20.54 11.37
C ARG A 140 -3.77 -19.03 11.33
N LEU A 141 -2.75 -18.58 10.60
CA LEU A 141 -2.51 -17.14 10.40
C LEU A 141 -3.70 -16.48 9.68
N ILE A 142 -4.08 -15.30 10.12
CA ILE A 142 -5.18 -14.54 9.49
C ILE A 142 -4.89 -14.28 8.01
N ILE A 143 -3.65 -13.89 7.68
CA ILE A 143 -3.26 -13.65 6.29
C ILE A 143 -3.40 -14.92 5.41
N GLU A 144 -3.08 -16.11 5.92
CA GLU A 144 -3.28 -17.37 5.19
C GLU A 144 -4.76 -17.63 4.91
N ARG A 145 -5.62 -17.35 5.90
CA ARG A 145 -7.07 -17.50 5.73
C ARG A 145 -7.61 -16.52 4.69
N LEU A 146 -7.18 -15.26 4.71
CA LEU A 146 -7.60 -14.27 3.70
C LEU A 146 -7.23 -14.72 2.27
N VAL A 147 -6.05 -15.33 2.11
CA VAL A 147 -5.60 -15.87 0.81
C VAL A 147 -6.51 -16.98 0.32
N GLU A 148 -6.97 -17.86 1.21
CA GLU A 148 -7.82 -19.01 0.84
C GLU A 148 -9.29 -18.65 0.70
N ASP A 149 -9.80 -17.78 1.58
CA ASP A 149 -11.24 -17.50 1.69
C ASP A 149 -11.72 -16.44 0.68
N ILE A 150 -10.80 -15.64 0.08
CA ILE A 150 -11.16 -14.63 -0.93
C ILE A 150 -10.47 -14.96 -2.26
N ALA A 151 -11.28 -15.02 -3.31
CA ALA A 151 -10.82 -15.35 -4.65
C ALA A 151 -9.78 -14.33 -5.19
N PRO A 152 -8.76 -14.79 -5.93
CA PRO A 152 -7.65 -13.93 -6.38
C PRO A 152 -8.06 -12.87 -7.41
N ASP A 153 -9.19 -13.01 -8.08
CA ASP A 153 -9.77 -12.01 -8.98
C ASP A 153 -10.53 -10.89 -8.24
N LEU A 154 -10.89 -11.12 -6.98
CA LEU A 154 -11.60 -10.12 -6.15
C LEU A 154 -10.66 -9.29 -5.31
N MET A 155 -9.59 -9.88 -4.75
CA MET A 155 -8.70 -9.17 -3.84
C MET A 155 -7.23 -9.56 -4.05
N GLY A 156 -6.39 -8.54 -4.19
CA GLY A 156 -4.94 -8.64 -4.07
C GLY A 156 -4.42 -8.12 -2.72
N PHE A 157 -3.12 -8.23 -2.55
CA PHE A 157 -2.44 -7.75 -1.36
C PHE A 157 -1.46 -6.64 -1.71
N THR A 158 -1.46 -5.59 -0.91
CA THR A 158 -0.33 -4.67 -0.80
C THR A 158 0.52 -5.19 0.35
N LEU A 159 1.46 -6.10 0.03
CA LEU A 159 2.32 -6.69 1.04
C LEU A 159 3.29 -5.63 1.58
N ASP A 160 3.31 -5.44 2.89
CA ASP A 160 4.23 -4.53 3.56
C ASP A 160 5.40 -5.29 4.15
N THR A 161 6.61 -5.02 3.68
CA THR A 161 7.82 -5.75 4.05
C THR A 161 8.19 -5.60 5.52
N TYR A 162 8.01 -4.40 6.08
CA TYR A 162 8.26 -4.14 7.51
C TYR A 162 7.27 -4.92 8.39
N TRP A 163 5.98 -4.86 8.06
CA TRP A 163 4.97 -5.48 8.89
C TRP A 163 5.00 -7.00 8.82
N VAL A 164 5.39 -7.59 7.68
CA VAL A 164 5.66 -9.03 7.58
C VAL A 164 6.79 -9.41 8.54
N GLN A 165 7.92 -8.69 8.50
CA GLN A 165 9.05 -8.94 9.41
C GLN A 165 8.68 -8.73 10.87
N ALA A 166 7.92 -7.67 11.18
CA ALA A 166 7.45 -7.35 12.52
C ALA A 166 6.49 -8.41 13.07
N GLY A 167 5.69 -9.05 12.21
CA GLY A 167 4.81 -10.17 12.51
C GLY A 167 5.53 -11.52 12.61
N GLY A 168 6.86 -11.57 12.40
CA GLY A 168 7.67 -12.79 12.48
C GLY A 168 7.69 -13.60 11.19
N GLY A 169 7.26 -13.05 10.06
CA GLY A 169 7.35 -13.63 8.74
C GLY A 169 8.66 -13.25 8.00
N ASP A 170 8.96 -13.95 6.92
CA ASP A 170 10.01 -13.60 5.94
C ASP A 170 9.32 -12.92 4.74
N PRO A 171 9.58 -11.62 4.44
CA PRO A 171 8.95 -10.92 3.34
C PRO A 171 9.12 -11.62 1.98
N ALA A 172 10.30 -12.13 1.68
CA ALA A 172 10.55 -12.83 0.42
C ALA A 172 9.75 -14.14 0.31
N GLN A 173 9.61 -14.88 1.41
CA GLN A 173 8.78 -16.09 1.45
C GLN A 173 7.29 -15.75 1.22
N TRP A 174 6.81 -14.65 1.81
CA TRP A 174 5.42 -14.24 1.63
C TRP A 174 5.14 -13.72 0.22
N LEU A 175 6.10 -13.03 -0.41
CA LEU A 175 6.01 -12.65 -1.82
C LEU A 175 5.87 -13.89 -2.72
N GLU A 176 6.63 -14.95 -2.45
CA GLU A 176 6.52 -16.21 -3.18
C GLU A 176 5.16 -16.91 -2.96
N LYS A 177 4.68 -16.97 -1.71
CA LYS A 177 3.36 -17.53 -1.38
C LYS A 177 2.19 -16.79 -2.03
N LEU A 178 2.30 -15.48 -2.19
CA LEU A 178 1.26 -14.61 -2.74
C LEU A 178 1.51 -14.25 -4.22
N SER A 179 2.39 -14.97 -4.91
CA SER A 179 2.70 -14.74 -6.32
C SER A 179 1.44 -14.61 -7.17
N GLY A 180 1.40 -13.59 -8.04
CA GLY A 180 0.24 -13.25 -8.87
C GLY A 180 -0.86 -12.45 -8.16
N ARG A 181 -0.73 -12.18 -6.85
CA ARG A 181 -1.72 -11.40 -6.06
C ARG A 181 -1.16 -10.13 -5.44
N ILE A 182 0.08 -9.73 -5.79
CA ILE A 182 0.77 -8.55 -5.24
C ILE A 182 1.18 -7.60 -6.38
N PRO A 183 0.24 -6.93 -7.04
CA PRO A 183 0.60 -5.93 -8.06
C PRO A 183 1.32 -4.72 -7.46
N CYS A 184 1.06 -4.40 -6.20
CA CYS A 184 1.71 -3.33 -5.44
C CYS A 184 2.32 -3.89 -4.14
N ILE A 185 3.54 -3.48 -3.82
CA ILE A 185 4.24 -3.80 -2.56
C ILE A 185 4.58 -2.51 -1.82
N HIS A 186 4.46 -2.50 -0.49
CA HIS A 186 5.06 -1.46 0.33
C HIS A 186 6.49 -1.82 0.69
N LEU A 187 7.43 -1.01 0.21
CA LEU A 187 8.82 -1.09 0.63
C LEU A 187 9.00 -0.24 1.89
N LYS A 188 9.07 -0.89 3.02
CA LYS A 188 9.27 -0.29 4.34
C LYS A 188 10.35 -1.07 5.05
N ASP A 189 11.50 -0.42 5.33
CA ASP A 189 12.66 -1.14 5.88
C ASP A 189 12.56 -1.32 7.39
N TYR A 190 13.16 -2.41 7.86
CA TYR A 190 13.10 -2.85 9.25
C TYR A 190 14.49 -2.83 9.87
N GLY A 191 14.68 -1.97 10.86
CA GLY A 191 15.91 -1.84 11.61
C GLY A 191 15.87 -2.50 12.99
N TYR A 192 17.01 -2.47 13.67
CA TYR A 192 17.14 -2.93 15.04
C TYR A 192 16.10 -2.26 15.96
N GLY A 193 15.53 -3.03 16.88
CA GLY A 193 14.52 -2.52 17.81
C GLY A 193 13.19 -2.13 17.17
N ARG A 194 12.84 -2.70 16.01
CA ARG A 194 11.64 -2.36 15.24
C ARG A 194 11.64 -0.92 14.71
N THR A 195 12.82 -0.34 14.48
CA THR A 195 12.93 1.00 13.90
C THR A 195 12.56 0.97 12.42
N MET A 196 11.76 1.91 11.96
CA MET A 196 11.52 2.13 10.53
C MET A 196 12.65 3.00 9.96
N LEU A 197 13.22 2.58 8.84
CA LEU A 197 14.33 3.26 8.19
C LEU A 197 14.03 3.47 6.70
N PRO A 198 14.72 4.42 6.05
CA PRO A 198 14.70 4.49 4.58
C PRO A 198 15.10 3.15 3.96
N VAL A 199 14.50 2.83 2.82
CA VAL A 199 14.77 1.58 2.10
C VAL A 199 16.27 1.46 1.77
N GLY A 200 16.88 0.34 2.18
CA GLY A 200 18.31 0.07 2.04
C GLY A 200 19.17 0.47 3.24
N GLU A 201 18.61 1.12 4.25
CA GLU A 201 19.33 1.51 5.48
C GLU A 201 19.01 0.58 6.66
N GLY A 202 18.07 -0.34 6.51
CA GLY A 202 17.68 -1.33 7.52
C GLY A 202 18.34 -2.70 7.33
N ASN A 203 17.66 -3.72 7.80
CA ASN A 203 18.19 -5.09 7.88
C ASN A 203 17.46 -6.09 6.97
N LEU A 204 16.50 -5.64 6.13
CA LEU A 204 15.81 -6.55 5.23
C LEU A 204 16.71 -6.99 4.08
N ASN A 205 16.51 -8.23 3.62
CA ASN A 205 17.24 -8.77 2.47
C ASN A 205 16.57 -8.31 1.16
N TRP A 206 16.94 -7.11 0.69
CA TRP A 206 16.33 -6.48 -0.47
C TRP A 206 16.58 -7.26 -1.76
N ASP A 207 17.72 -7.90 -1.95
CA ASP A 207 18.01 -8.72 -3.14
C ASP A 207 16.98 -9.84 -3.29
N ARG A 208 16.68 -10.57 -2.20
CA ARG A 208 15.66 -11.62 -2.21
C ARG A 208 14.24 -11.07 -2.35
N ILE A 209 13.95 -9.93 -1.74
CA ILE A 209 12.64 -9.27 -1.83
C ILE A 209 12.38 -8.85 -3.27
N PHE A 210 13.34 -8.20 -3.92
CA PHE A 210 13.20 -7.77 -5.32
C PHE A 210 13.06 -8.95 -6.28
N GLU A 211 13.89 -10.00 -6.12
CA GLU A 211 13.78 -11.23 -6.92
C GLU A 211 12.38 -11.83 -6.84
N LYS A 212 11.82 -11.96 -5.63
CA LYS A 212 10.49 -12.57 -5.42
C LYS A 212 9.35 -11.66 -5.85
N ALA A 213 9.47 -10.37 -5.66
CA ALA A 213 8.50 -9.39 -6.15
C ALA A 213 8.42 -9.41 -7.69
N GLU A 214 9.57 -9.39 -8.36
CA GLU A 214 9.64 -9.43 -9.83
C GLU A 214 9.09 -10.73 -10.39
N SER A 215 9.55 -11.88 -9.88
CA SER A 215 9.07 -13.20 -10.31
C SER A 215 7.60 -13.43 -9.99
N GLY A 216 7.06 -12.77 -8.95
CA GLY A 216 5.66 -12.80 -8.53
C GLY A 216 4.74 -11.85 -9.33
N GLY A 217 5.27 -11.05 -10.26
CA GLY A 217 4.50 -10.15 -11.11
C GLY A 217 4.13 -8.82 -10.46
N THR A 218 4.88 -8.38 -9.44
CA THR A 218 4.71 -7.04 -8.86
C THR A 218 5.00 -5.96 -9.89
N GLU A 219 4.11 -4.98 -10.00
CA GLU A 219 4.22 -3.86 -10.93
C GLU A 219 4.84 -2.62 -10.27
N TYR A 220 4.41 -2.33 -9.02
CA TYR A 220 4.74 -1.09 -8.31
C TYR A 220 5.32 -1.36 -6.92
N MET A 221 6.43 -0.69 -6.65
CA MET A 221 7.11 -0.67 -5.36
C MET A 221 6.90 0.69 -4.70
N LEU A 222 6.07 0.76 -3.67
CA LEU A 222 5.63 1.99 -3.03
C LEU A 222 6.41 2.18 -1.72
N VAL A 223 7.33 3.15 -1.72
CA VAL A 223 8.16 3.46 -0.55
C VAL A 223 7.30 4.11 0.53
N GLU A 224 7.29 3.53 1.72
CA GLU A 224 6.57 4.05 2.89
C GLU A 224 7.45 4.03 4.14
N GLN A 225 7.32 5.06 4.97
CA GLN A 225 7.93 5.13 6.30
C GLN A 225 7.00 5.90 7.24
N ASP A 226 6.31 5.20 8.17
CA ASP A 226 5.33 5.84 9.07
C ASP A 226 5.96 6.78 10.07
N HIS A 227 7.19 6.47 10.50
CA HIS A 227 7.98 7.22 11.48
C HIS A 227 9.40 7.43 10.98
N CYS A 228 9.75 8.68 10.71
CA CYS A 228 11.07 9.06 10.21
C CYS A 228 12.06 9.39 11.35
N ASN A 229 11.79 9.01 12.61
CA ASN A 229 12.67 9.12 13.77
C ASN A 229 13.24 10.54 14.01
N GLY A 230 12.44 11.57 13.68
CA GLY A 230 12.82 12.98 13.80
C GLY A 230 13.51 13.56 12.57
N GLU A 231 13.74 12.77 11.53
CA GLU A 231 14.22 13.24 10.23
C GLU A 231 13.10 13.85 9.37
N ASP A 232 13.46 14.68 8.39
CA ASP A 232 12.52 15.16 7.37
C ASP A 232 12.04 13.97 6.51
N PRO A 233 10.72 13.71 6.43
CA PRO A 233 10.19 12.58 5.67
C PRO A 233 10.45 12.68 4.16
N PHE A 234 10.62 13.87 3.60
CA PHE A 234 11.01 14.02 2.20
C PHE A 234 12.44 13.51 1.98
N ASN A 235 13.38 13.82 2.90
CA ASN A 235 14.75 13.30 2.80
C ASN A 235 14.78 11.77 2.93
N CYS A 236 13.91 11.18 3.76
CA CYS A 236 13.78 9.72 3.87
C CYS A 236 13.32 9.09 2.56
N LEU A 237 12.31 9.69 1.90
CA LEU A 237 11.84 9.24 0.58
C LEU A 237 12.90 9.41 -0.50
N GLU A 238 13.65 10.52 -0.50
CA GLU A 238 14.71 10.78 -1.47
C GLU A 238 15.86 9.76 -1.35
N ARG A 239 16.30 9.44 -0.13
CA ARG A 239 17.33 8.41 0.11
C ARG A 239 16.86 7.02 -0.35
N SER A 240 15.61 6.68 -0.02
CA SER A 240 15.00 5.42 -0.45
C SER A 240 14.96 5.31 -2.00
N LEU A 241 14.57 6.38 -2.69
CA LEU A 241 14.60 6.43 -4.15
C LEU A 241 16.03 6.31 -4.70
N GLY A 242 16.99 6.97 -4.07
CA GLY A 242 18.41 6.88 -4.41
C GLY A 242 18.92 5.43 -4.36
N TYR A 243 18.57 4.70 -3.29
CA TYR A 243 18.90 3.28 -3.16
C TYR A 243 18.25 2.44 -4.28
N LEU A 244 16.95 2.63 -4.54
CA LEU A 244 16.24 1.90 -5.59
C LEU A 244 16.82 2.16 -6.99
N LYS A 245 17.19 3.40 -7.29
CA LYS A 245 17.89 3.76 -8.56
C LYS A 245 19.27 3.09 -8.65
N ALA A 246 20.01 3.00 -7.53
CA ALA A 246 21.29 2.28 -7.51
C ALA A 246 21.11 0.77 -7.72
N CYS A 247 19.97 0.19 -7.34
CA CYS A 247 19.58 -1.18 -7.65
C CYS A 247 19.05 -1.36 -9.09
N GLY A 248 18.96 -0.30 -9.90
CA GLY A 248 18.54 -0.36 -11.31
C GLY A 248 17.04 -0.18 -11.56
N PHE A 249 16.27 0.25 -10.55
CA PHE A 249 14.83 0.49 -10.71
C PHE A 249 14.54 1.91 -11.19
N GLU A 250 13.51 2.02 -12.03
CA GLU A 250 12.94 3.29 -12.47
C GLU A 250 11.83 3.77 -11.52
N SER A 251 11.60 5.06 -11.51
CA SER A 251 10.51 5.70 -10.74
C SER A 251 9.44 6.25 -11.68
#